data_4f4c70d0744c819a16a9554ce8fa5fd6
#
_entry.id   4f4c70d0744c819a16a9554ce8fa5fd6
#
_cell.length_a   1.000
_cell.length_b   1.000
_cell.length_c   1.000
_cell.angle_alpha   90.00
_cell.angle_beta   90.00
_cell.angle_gamma   90.00
#
_symmetry.space_group_name_H-M   'P 1'
#
loop_
_entity.id
_entity.type
_entity.pdbx_description
1 polymer ?
#
loop_
_entity_poly.entity_id
_entity_poly.type
_entity_poly.pdbx_seq_one_letter_code
_entity_poly.pdbx_strand_id
1 'polypeptide(L)'
;DRVPSTSADFSRNGYHMYQNSLVLTQNLFKGFGTKYKIEYEEARVMAAAYNYVEKTNDIAFNVVKNYLNVLKFKELHTLEKENILLTQDILNKTKKLSDGGSGLLSDVKKVDSSLQLAEFNLLTQENNLMDAEFNLGKILGKKVDQGELTKPTFNYKLPATIDEATMHSTQYNPSMIVSEYNIKTSKHALIEQNLKMVQEH
;
A
#
# COMPACT_ATOMS: atom_id res chain seq x y z
N ASP A 1 -91.81 -12.49 -42.19
CA ASP A 1 -90.98 -13.67 -42.03
C ASP A 1 -89.81 -13.32 -41.09
N ARG A 2 -89.83 -13.84 -39.88
CA ARG A 2 -88.83 -13.70 -38.87
C ARG A 2 -87.86 -14.87 -39.02
N VAL A 3 -86.58 -14.62 -39.28
CA VAL A 3 -85.50 -15.58 -39.17
C VAL A 3 -85.14 -15.73 -37.67
N PRO A 4 -85.13 -16.91 -37.08
CA PRO A 4 -84.71 -17.08 -35.70
C PRO A 4 -83.18 -16.96 -35.64
N SER A 5 -82.73 -16.06 -34.82
CA SER A 5 -81.28 -15.94 -34.45
C SER A 5 -80.96 -17.08 -33.50
N THR A 6 -80.30 -18.11 -33.97
CA THR A 6 -79.64 -19.10 -33.10
C THR A 6 -78.37 -18.48 -32.55
N SER A 7 -78.46 -18.06 -31.28
CA SER A 7 -77.25 -17.72 -30.52
C SER A 7 -76.50 -19.03 -30.20
N ALA A 8 -75.43 -19.26 -30.92
CA ALA A 8 -74.49 -20.32 -30.56
C ALA A 8 -73.87 -19.97 -29.22
N ASP A 9 -74.24 -20.68 -28.20
CA ASP A 9 -73.64 -20.62 -26.85
C ASP A 9 -72.29 -21.31 -26.92
N PHE A 10 -71.22 -20.49 -27.12
CA PHE A 10 -69.87 -20.97 -27.01
C PHE A 10 -69.56 -21.15 -25.54
N SER A 11 -69.81 -22.37 -25.00
CA SER A 11 -69.31 -22.78 -23.70
C SER A 11 -67.75 -22.60 -23.71
N ARG A 12 -67.31 -21.67 -22.94
CA ARG A 12 -65.85 -21.47 -22.64
C ARG A 12 -65.33 -22.64 -21.82
N ASN A 13 -65.06 -23.77 -22.45
CA ASN A 13 -64.23 -24.79 -21.85
C ASN A 13 -62.81 -24.28 -21.88
N GLY A 14 -62.31 -23.71 -20.78
CA GLY A 14 -60.93 -23.35 -20.61
C GLY A 14 -60.07 -24.60 -20.60
N TYR A 15 -59.39 -24.87 -21.66
CA TYR A 15 -58.37 -25.93 -21.69
C TYR A 15 -57.13 -25.43 -20.99
N HIS A 16 -56.74 -26.06 -19.89
CA HIS A 16 -55.45 -25.82 -19.28
C HIS A 16 -54.39 -26.55 -20.11
N MET A 17 -53.62 -25.78 -20.92
CA MET A 17 -52.52 -26.32 -21.68
C MET A 17 -51.27 -26.28 -20.81
N TYR A 18 -50.76 -27.44 -20.41
CA TYR A 18 -49.45 -27.55 -19.73
C TYR A 18 -48.41 -27.89 -20.77
N GLN A 19 -47.48 -26.97 -21.01
CA GLN A 19 -46.36 -27.18 -21.91
C GLN A 19 -45.08 -27.34 -21.09
N ASN A 20 -44.55 -28.57 -21.00
CA ASN A 20 -43.26 -28.86 -20.42
C ASN A 20 -42.24 -29.08 -21.54
N SER A 21 -41.17 -28.27 -21.58
CA SER A 21 -40.10 -28.43 -22.54
C SER A 21 -38.78 -28.65 -21.81
N LEU A 22 -38.06 -29.71 -22.17
CA LEU A 22 -36.66 -29.91 -21.76
C LEU A 22 -35.78 -29.62 -22.97
N VAL A 23 -34.96 -28.53 -22.84
CA VAL A 23 -34.07 -28.12 -23.91
C VAL A 23 -32.62 -28.43 -23.46
N LEU A 24 -31.98 -29.34 -24.16
CA LEU A 24 -30.55 -29.64 -24.01
C LEU A 24 -29.81 -28.96 -25.17
N THR A 25 -29.01 -27.91 -24.85
CA THR A 25 -28.19 -27.22 -25.83
C THR A 25 -26.73 -27.56 -25.59
N GLN A 26 -26.11 -28.31 -26.50
CA GLN A 26 -24.69 -28.60 -26.48
C GLN A 26 -23.98 -27.82 -27.57
N ASN A 27 -23.09 -26.93 -27.18
CA ASN A 27 -22.28 -26.18 -28.12
C ASN A 27 -21.06 -27.05 -28.53
N LEU A 28 -21.00 -27.46 -29.80
CA LEU A 28 -19.95 -28.35 -30.32
C LEU A 28 -18.68 -27.61 -30.71
N PHE A 29 -18.77 -26.35 -31.13
CA PHE A 29 -17.62 -25.54 -31.53
C PHE A 29 -17.90 -24.06 -31.36
N LYS A 30 -16.99 -23.33 -30.72
CA LYS A 30 -17.04 -21.86 -30.50
C LYS A 30 -15.84 -21.13 -31.13
N GLY A 31 -15.32 -21.59 -32.26
CA GLY A 31 -14.27 -20.89 -33.01
C GLY A 31 -13.09 -20.46 -32.15
N PHE A 32 -12.57 -21.36 -31.28
CA PHE A 32 -11.51 -21.06 -30.30
C PHE A 32 -11.85 -20.01 -29.22
N GLY A 33 -13.05 -19.44 -29.16
CA GLY A 33 -13.46 -18.46 -28.16
C GLY A 33 -13.26 -18.94 -26.73
N THR A 34 -13.51 -20.25 -26.48
CA THR A 34 -13.25 -20.84 -25.16
C THR A 34 -11.77 -20.83 -24.80
N LYS A 35 -10.86 -21.10 -25.76
CA LYS A 35 -9.41 -21.05 -25.55
C LYS A 35 -8.96 -19.65 -25.13
N TYR A 36 -9.33 -18.64 -25.90
CA TYR A 36 -8.95 -17.24 -25.58
C TYR A 36 -9.59 -16.75 -24.28
N LYS A 37 -10.77 -17.24 -23.92
CA LYS A 37 -11.37 -16.96 -22.61
C LYS A 37 -10.55 -17.58 -21.47
N ILE A 38 -10.03 -18.78 -21.62
CA ILE A 38 -9.15 -19.42 -20.63
C ILE A 38 -7.87 -18.60 -20.49
N GLU A 39 -7.18 -18.29 -21.59
CA GLU A 39 -5.96 -17.47 -21.62
C GLU A 39 -6.18 -16.06 -20.99
N TYR A 40 -7.36 -15.47 -21.21
CA TYR A 40 -7.79 -14.22 -20.58
C TYR A 40 -7.88 -14.36 -19.06
N GLU A 41 -8.56 -15.41 -18.55
CA GLU A 41 -8.70 -15.63 -17.12
C GLU A 41 -7.37 -16.03 -16.45
N GLU A 42 -6.53 -16.81 -17.11
CA GLU A 42 -5.18 -17.12 -16.64
C GLU A 42 -4.33 -15.84 -16.50
N ALA A 43 -4.35 -14.95 -17.49
CA ALA A 43 -3.65 -13.68 -17.41
C ALA A 43 -4.17 -12.80 -16.25
N ARG A 44 -5.49 -12.80 -15.99
CA ARG A 44 -6.08 -12.11 -14.83
C ARG A 44 -5.64 -12.69 -13.50
N VAL A 45 -5.58 -14.00 -13.38
CA VAL A 45 -5.08 -14.68 -12.17
C VAL A 45 -3.64 -14.29 -11.91
N MET A 46 -2.78 -14.29 -12.94
CA MET A 46 -1.39 -13.88 -12.79
C MET A 46 -1.26 -12.40 -12.43
N ALA A 47 -2.04 -11.51 -13.05
CA ALA A 47 -2.08 -10.09 -12.68
C ALA A 47 -2.49 -9.90 -11.21
N ALA A 48 -3.50 -10.63 -10.74
CA ALA A 48 -3.94 -10.57 -9.36
C ALA A 48 -2.88 -11.11 -8.38
N ALA A 49 -2.19 -12.19 -8.73
CA ALA A 49 -1.11 -12.78 -7.92
C ALA A 49 0.06 -11.79 -7.75
N TYR A 50 0.52 -11.15 -8.84
CA TYR A 50 1.59 -10.16 -8.76
C TYR A 50 1.15 -8.86 -8.08
N ASN A 51 -0.12 -8.46 -8.21
CA ASN A 51 -0.67 -7.33 -7.43
C ASN A 51 -0.65 -7.64 -5.92
N TYR A 52 -0.93 -8.88 -5.53
CA TYR A 52 -0.78 -9.30 -4.13
C TYR A 52 0.68 -9.17 -3.65
N VAL A 53 1.65 -9.61 -4.46
CA VAL A 53 3.08 -9.44 -4.16
C VAL A 53 3.46 -7.98 -4.04
N GLU A 54 3.00 -7.11 -4.95
CA GLU A 54 3.21 -5.66 -4.91
C GLU A 54 2.70 -5.07 -3.61
N LYS A 55 1.44 -5.37 -3.24
CA LYS A 55 0.84 -4.87 -1.99
C LYS A 55 1.56 -5.38 -0.74
N THR A 56 2.03 -6.62 -0.77
CA THR A 56 2.83 -7.18 0.33
C THR A 56 4.16 -6.45 0.48
N ASN A 57 4.83 -6.15 -0.63
CA ASN A 57 6.09 -5.38 -0.63
C ASN A 57 5.87 -3.94 -0.15
N ASP A 58 4.78 -3.28 -0.56
CA ASP A 58 4.42 -1.93 -0.10
C ASP A 58 4.21 -1.90 1.42
N ILE A 59 3.49 -2.88 1.95
CA ILE A 59 3.26 -2.98 3.40
C ILE A 59 4.58 -3.24 4.11
N ALA A 60 5.40 -4.18 3.64
CA ALA A 60 6.70 -4.48 4.22
C ALA A 60 7.62 -3.24 4.23
N PHE A 61 7.67 -2.51 3.11
CA PHE A 61 8.43 -1.26 3.01
C PHE A 61 7.94 -0.20 4.02
N ASN A 62 6.62 -0.04 4.15
CA ASN A 62 6.04 0.89 5.11
C ASN A 62 6.35 0.49 6.56
N VAL A 63 6.33 -0.79 6.89
CA VAL A 63 6.74 -1.30 8.22
C VAL A 63 8.19 -0.94 8.48
N VAL A 64 9.11 -1.27 7.56
CA VAL A 64 10.54 -0.97 7.69
C VAL A 64 10.80 0.53 7.84
N LYS A 65 10.15 1.36 7.01
CA LYS A 65 10.26 2.82 7.08
C LYS A 65 9.85 3.36 8.45
N ASN A 66 8.71 2.92 8.98
CA ASN A 66 8.24 3.37 10.30
C ASN A 66 9.11 2.81 11.43
N TYR A 67 9.60 1.58 11.31
CA TYR A 67 10.55 0.99 12.24
C TYR A 67 11.83 1.84 12.34
N LEU A 68 12.43 2.18 11.21
CA LEU A 68 13.62 3.02 11.14
C LEU A 68 13.38 4.44 11.67
N ASN A 69 12.17 4.99 11.48
CA ASN A 69 11.81 6.28 12.06
C ASN A 69 11.79 6.24 13.59
N VAL A 70 11.26 5.17 14.20
CA VAL A 70 11.30 5.02 15.66
C VAL A 70 12.75 4.98 16.16
N LEU A 71 13.61 4.17 15.54
CA LEU A 71 15.02 4.09 15.90
C LEU A 71 15.74 5.46 15.76
N LYS A 72 15.47 6.16 14.67
CA LYS A 72 16.01 7.51 14.42
C LYS A 72 15.62 8.48 15.52
N PHE A 73 14.34 8.58 15.86
CA PHE A 73 13.89 9.52 16.89
C PHE A 73 14.33 9.12 18.29
N LYS A 74 14.47 7.81 18.57
CA LYS A 74 15.07 7.33 19.81
C LYS A 74 16.54 7.76 19.95
N GLU A 75 17.31 7.69 18.86
CA GLU A 75 18.72 8.13 18.83
C GLU A 75 18.81 9.66 18.99
N LEU A 76 17.97 10.43 18.26
CA LEU A 76 17.92 11.89 18.39
C LEU A 76 17.53 12.34 19.80
N HIS A 77 16.55 11.69 20.42
CA HIS A 77 16.15 11.97 21.78
C HIS A 77 17.31 11.72 22.78
N THR A 78 18.10 10.66 22.58
CA THR A 78 19.29 10.38 23.40
C THR A 78 20.35 11.45 23.22
N LEU A 79 20.61 11.84 21.97
CA LEU A 79 21.58 12.90 21.64
C LEU A 79 21.18 14.26 22.24
N GLU A 80 19.90 14.61 22.23
CA GLU A 80 19.44 15.88 22.84
C GLU A 80 19.59 15.85 24.38
N LYS A 81 19.38 14.70 25.02
CA LYS A 81 19.68 14.57 26.46
C LYS A 81 21.15 14.79 26.77
N GLU A 82 22.04 14.20 25.97
CA GLU A 82 23.49 14.43 26.11
C GLU A 82 23.86 15.90 25.85
N ASN A 83 23.27 16.53 24.84
CA ASN A 83 23.45 17.94 24.51
C ASN A 83 23.04 18.85 25.68
N ILE A 84 21.93 18.58 26.35
CA ILE A 84 21.50 19.32 27.55
C ILE A 84 22.54 19.20 28.64
N LEU A 85 23.03 18.00 28.95
CA LEU A 85 24.03 17.78 29.98
C LEU A 85 25.33 18.55 29.71
N LEU A 86 25.80 18.52 28.44
CA LEU A 86 26.97 19.28 28.03
C LEU A 86 26.75 20.80 28.11
N THR A 87 25.61 21.28 27.66
CA THR A 87 25.30 22.71 27.69
C THR A 87 25.16 23.20 29.12
N GLN A 88 24.58 22.38 30.02
CA GLN A 88 24.47 22.70 31.46
C GLN A 88 25.86 22.80 32.11
N ASP A 89 26.81 21.90 31.77
CA ASP A 89 28.19 21.97 32.26
C ASP A 89 28.89 23.27 31.76
N ILE A 90 28.71 23.60 30.47
CA ILE A 90 29.23 24.85 29.90
C ILE A 90 28.65 26.08 30.63
N LEU A 91 27.32 26.07 30.87
CA LEU A 91 26.66 27.15 31.62
C LEU A 91 27.26 27.33 33.01
N ASN A 92 27.46 26.23 33.73
CA ASN A 92 28.04 26.25 35.07
C ASN A 92 29.48 26.80 35.07
N LYS A 93 30.30 26.41 34.09
CA LYS A 93 31.66 26.93 33.90
C LYS A 93 31.68 28.41 33.57
N THR A 94 30.81 28.86 32.63
CA THR A 94 30.67 30.24 32.22
C THR A 94 30.20 31.14 33.36
N LYS A 95 29.25 30.67 34.18
CA LYS A 95 28.81 31.36 35.40
C LYS A 95 29.98 31.57 36.41
N LYS A 96 30.73 30.52 36.68
CA LYS A 96 31.93 30.61 37.59
C LYS A 96 32.95 31.64 37.07
N LEU A 97 33.22 31.70 35.77
CA LEU A 97 34.13 32.68 35.17
C LEU A 97 33.60 34.11 35.30
N SER A 98 32.31 34.30 35.06
CA SER A 98 31.65 35.60 35.21
C SER A 98 31.66 36.09 36.67
N ASP A 99 31.34 35.21 37.61
CA ASP A 99 31.32 35.51 39.07
C ASP A 99 32.74 35.83 39.58
N GLY A 100 33.78 35.18 39.01
CA GLY A 100 35.20 35.45 39.28
C GLY A 100 35.73 36.71 38.58
N GLY A 101 34.91 37.45 37.83
CA GLY A 101 35.30 38.69 37.14
C GLY A 101 36.13 38.47 35.88
N SER A 102 36.30 37.22 35.42
CA SER A 102 37.06 36.86 34.19
C SER A 102 36.16 36.59 32.97
N GLY A 103 34.86 36.58 33.13
CA GLY A 103 33.88 36.33 32.07
C GLY A 103 32.82 37.45 31.97
N LEU A 104 32.11 37.49 30.81
CA LEU A 104 31.05 38.45 30.55
C LEU A 104 29.67 37.86 30.93
N LEU A 105 28.81 38.68 31.56
CA LEU A 105 27.40 38.32 31.86
C LEU A 105 26.64 38.02 30.55
N SER A 106 26.99 38.68 29.44
CA SER A 106 26.40 38.41 28.12
C SER A 106 26.63 36.95 27.65
N ASP A 107 27.80 36.39 27.96
CA ASP A 107 28.13 34.99 27.60
C ASP A 107 27.30 34.01 28.43
N VAL A 108 27.11 34.30 29.72
CA VAL A 108 26.22 33.49 30.59
C VAL A 108 24.80 33.46 30.01
N LYS A 109 24.24 34.66 29.64
CA LYS A 109 22.90 34.73 29.05
C LYS A 109 22.79 34.01 27.71
N LYS A 110 23.83 34.06 26.90
CA LYS A 110 23.90 33.35 25.61
C LYS A 110 23.86 31.84 25.79
N VAL A 111 24.65 31.30 26.72
CA VAL A 111 24.68 29.86 26.99
C VAL A 111 23.36 29.42 27.67
N ASP A 112 22.79 30.23 28.55
CA ASP A 112 21.49 29.97 29.14
C ASP A 112 20.38 29.88 28.09
N SER A 113 20.35 30.79 27.12
CA SER A 113 19.42 30.71 25.98
C SER A 113 19.64 29.46 25.12
N SER A 114 20.92 29.02 24.97
CA SER A 114 21.22 27.78 24.25
C SER A 114 20.72 26.55 25.00
N LEU A 115 20.78 26.56 26.35
CA LEU A 115 20.20 25.49 27.17
C LEU A 115 18.69 25.39 27.02
N GLN A 116 17.99 26.52 27.07
CA GLN A 116 16.54 26.55 26.87
C GLN A 116 16.15 26.05 25.46
N LEU A 117 16.95 26.37 24.45
CA LEU A 117 16.74 25.85 23.10
C LEU A 117 16.94 24.32 23.04
N ALA A 118 17.98 23.79 23.72
CA ALA A 118 18.21 22.35 23.80
C ALA A 118 17.05 21.61 24.51
N GLU A 119 16.52 22.20 25.60
CA GLU A 119 15.35 21.67 26.30
C GLU A 119 14.10 21.65 25.42
N PHE A 120 13.88 22.72 24.64
CA PHE A 120 12.79 22.77 23.65
C PHE A 120 12.96 21.71 22.55
N ASN A 121 14.19 21.52 22.06
CA ASN A 121 14.50 20.48 21.07
C ASN A 121 14.24 19.09 21.65
N LEU A 122 14.62 18.81 22.89
CA LEU A 122 14.32 17.55 23.56
C LEU A 122 12.83 17.26 23.56
N LEU A 123 11.99 18.22 23.98
CA LEU A 123 10.54 18.07 23.98
C LEU A 123 10.01 17.77 22.57
N THR A 124 10.58 18.43 21.56
CA THR A 124 10.24 18.19 20.16
C THR A 124 10.58 16.76 19.74
N GLN A 125 11.77 16.24 20.13
CA GLN A 125 12.15 14.86 19.82
C GLN A 125 11.31 13.82 20.58
N GLU A 126 10.89 14.13 21.81
CA GLU A 126 9.95 13.30 22.56
C GLU A 126 8.61 13.15 21.83
N ASN A 127 8.04 14.24 21.37
CA ASN A 127 6.79 14.21 20.59
C ASN A 127 6.97 13.44 19.26
N ASN A 128 8.06 13.68 18.54
CA ASN A 128 8.36 12.97 17.31
C ASN A 128 8.53 11.45 17.53
N LEU A 129 9.14 11.05 18.64
CA LEU A 129 9.30 9.66 19.01
C LEU A 129 7.93 9.02 19.31
N MET A 130 7.10 9.68 20.09
CA MET A 130 5.74 9.22 20.40
C MET A 130 4.89 9.04 19.14
N ASP A 131 4.96 10.00 18.20
CA ASP A 131 4.26 9.92 16.92
C ASP A 131 4.79 8.75 16.05
N ALA A 132 6.10 8.55 16.02
CA ALA A 132 6.70 7.44 15.28
C ALA A 132 6.29 6.07 15.84
N GLU A 133 6.26 5.92 17.19
CA GLU A 133 5.78 4.72 17.86
C GLU A 133 4.30 4.45 17.58
N PHE A 134 3.47 5.50 17.64
CA PHE A 134 2.06 5.39 17.32
C PHE A 134 1.85 4.92 15.87
N ASN A 135 2.57 5.51 14.92
CA ASN A 135 2.48 5.14 13.51
C ASN A 135 2.94 3.71 13.23
N LEU A 136 4.03 3.27 13.87
CA LEU A 136 4.48 1.88 13.77
C LEU A 136 3.47 0.93 14.39
N GLY A 137 2.96 1.26 15.59
CA GLY A 137 1.93 0.47 16.28
C GLY A 137 0.64 0.33 15.48
N LYS A 138 0.22 1.40 14.78
CA LYS A 138 -0.94 1.39 13.89
C LYS A 138 -0.77 0.40 12.73
N ILE A 139 0.42 0.33 12.13
CA ILE A 139 0.70 -0.61 11.03
C ILE A 139 0.78 -2.04 11.53
N LEU A 140 1.39 -2.27 12.70
CA LEU A 140 1.55 -3.60 13.29
C LEU A 140 0.28 -4.11 13.99
N GLY A 141 -0.71 -3.24 14.22
CA GLY A 141 -1.91 -3.57 15.00
C GLY A 141 -1.66 -3.85 16.50
N LYS A 142 -0.48 -3.48 17.01
CA LYS A 142 -0.12 -3.65 18.41
C LYS A 142 0.72 -2.49 18.93
N LYS A 143 0.71 -2.30 20.27
CA LYS A 143 1.61 -1.33 20.91
C LYS A 143 3.07 -1.73 20.72
N VAL A 144 3.92 -0.76 20.38
CA VAL A 144 5.37 -0.97 20.21
C VAL A 144 6.05 -0.94 21.56
N ASP A 145 6.88 -1.94 21.84
CA ASP A 145 7.79 -1.94 22.97
C ASP A 145 9.18 -1.48 22.49
N GLN A 146 9.66 -0.36 23.06
CA GLN A 146 10.97 0.21 22.69
C GLN A 146 12.15 -0.72 23.04
N GLY A 147 11.97 -1.63 24.01
CA GLY A 147 13.00 -2.59 24.42
C GLY A 147 13.26 -3.68 23.38
N GLU A 148 12.27 -3.99 22.54
CA GLU A 148 12.37 -5.02 21.48
C GLU A 148 13.01 -4.51 20.18
N LEU A 149 13.20 -3.19 20.03
CA LEU A 149 13.70 -2.59 18.78
C LEU A 149 15.22 -2.65 18.73
N THR A 150 15.76 -3.41 17.79
CA THR A 150 17.19 -3.55 17.52
C THR A 150 17.60 -2.82 16.24
N LYS A 151 18.84 -2.29 16.22
CA LYS A 151 19.39 -1.63 15.03
C LYS A 151 19.67 -2.67 13.95
N PRO A 152 19.03 -2.62 12.77
CA PRO A 152 19.26 -3.57 11.71
C PRO A 152 20.63 -3.36 11.07
N THR A 153 21.27 -4.45 10.63
CA THR A 153 22.50 -4.41 9.81
C THR A 153 22.11 -4.54 8.35
N PHE A 154 22.62 -3.66 7.50
CA PHE A 154 22.37 -3.67 6.08
C PHE A 154 23.52 -4.36 5.35
N ASN A 155 23.30 -5.61 4.91
CA ASN A 155 24.33 -6.43 4.23
C ASN A 155 24.02 -6.64 2.74
N TYR A 156 23.13 -5.84 2.16
CA TYR A 156 22.77 -5.96 0.73
C TYR A 156 23.73 -5.18 -0.14
N LYS A 157 24.18 -5.83 -1.22
CA LYS A 157 24.95 -5.17 -2.28
C LYS A 157 23.98 -4.43 -3.20
N LEU A 158 24.04 -3.11 -3.17
CA LEU A 158 23.22 -2.29 -4.06
C LEU A 158 23.81 -2.32 -5.49
N PRO A 159 22.95 -2.15 -6.54
CA PRO A 159 23.43 -1.94 -7.90
C PRO A 159 24.46 -0.82 -7.98
N ALA A 160 25.52 -1.01 -8.75
CA ALA A 160 26.61 -0.05 -8.82
C ALA A 160 26.27 1.16 -9.72
N THR A 161 25.34 0.97 -10.68
CA THR A 161 24.94 2.00 -11.65
C THR A 161 23.41 2.12 -11.72
N ILE A 162 22.95 3.29 -12.20
CA ILE A 162 21.53 3.55 -12.43
C ILE A 162 20.98 2.60 -13.51
N ASP A 163 21.78 2.29 -14.53
CA ASP A 163 21.36 1.38 -15.62
C ASP A 163 21.14 -0.04 -15.10
N GLU A 164 22.02 -0.53 -14.24
CA GLU A 164 21.88 -1.83 -13.58
C GLU A 164 20.61 -1.85 -12.69
N ALA A 165 20.37 -0.80 -11.90
CA ALA A 165 19.18 -0.67 -11.07
C ALA A 165 17.90 -0.63 -11.91
N THR A 166 17.93 0.09 -13.05
CA THR A 166 16.79 0.18 -13.97
C THR A 166 16.49 -1.16 -14.61
N MET A 167 17.51 -1.89 -15.05
CA MET A 167 17.36 -3.23 -15.64
C MET A 167 16.75 -4.20 -14.62
N HIS A 168 17.27 -4.22 -13.38
CA HIS A 168 16.70 -5.02 -12.30
C HIS A 168 15.25 -4.65 -12.00
N SER A 169 14.93 -3.36 -11.93
CA SER A 169 13.58 -2.87 -11.69
C SER A 169 12.62 -3.31 -12.81
N THR A 170 13.03 -3.17 -14.07
CA THR A 170 12.20 -3.56 -15.22
C THR A 170 11.89 -5.06 -15.21
N GLN A 171 12.84 -5.88 -14.79
CA GLN A 171 12.72 -7.33 -14.82
C GLN A 171 11.95 -7.92 -13.62
N TYR A 172 12.14 -7.35 -12.42
CA TYR A 172 11.68 -7.95 -11.18
C TYR A 172 10.64 -7.12 -10.42
N ASN A 173 10.31 -5.91 -10.87
CA ASN A 173 9.30 -5.09 -10.20
C ASN A 173 7.90 -5.70 -10.43
N PRO A 174 7.18 -6.10 -9.37
CA PRO A 174 5.84 -6.68 -9.48
C PRO A 174 4.86 -5.78 -10.25
N SER A 175 4.94 -4.47 -10.11
CA SER A 175 4.07 -3.50 -10.81
C SER A 175 4.27 -3.56 -12.34
N MET A 176 5.52 -3.74 -12.80
CA MET A 176 5.81 -3.93 -14.24
C MET A 176 5.22 -5.25 -14.74
N ILE A 177 5.35 -6.33 -13.96
CA ILE A 177 4.80 -7.63 -14.30
C ILE A 177 3.27 -7.59 -14.32
N VAL A 178 2.62 -6.93 -13.36
CA VAL A 178 1.16 -6.69 -13.36
C VAL A 178 0.73 -5.98 -14.64
N SER A 179 1.47 -4.94 -15.04
CA SER A 179 1.17 -4.18 -16.26
C SER A 179 1.28 -5.04 -17.52
N GLU A 180 2.29 -5.91 -17.59
CA GLU A 180 2.45 -6.88 -18.70
C GLU A 180 1.26 -7.84 -18.79
N TYR A 181 0.84 -8.42 -17.67
CA TYR A 181 -0.32 -9.32 -17.65
C TYR A 181 -1.63 -8.59 -17.95
N ASN A 182 -1.79 -7.34 -17.55
CA ASN A 182 -2.94 -6.51 -17.93
C ASN A 182 -2.99 -6.25 -19.44
N ILE A 183 -1.85 -6.05 -20.09
CA ILE A 183 -1.76 -5.94 -21.55
C ILE A 183 -2.15 -7.28 -22.22
N LYS A 184 -1.66 -8.42 -21.71
CA LYS A 184 -2.06 -9.76 -22.20
C LYS A 184 -3.56 -9.96 -22.06
N THR A 185 -4.13 -9.66 -20.89
CA THR A 185 -5.58 -9.72 -20.63
C THR A 185 -6.37 -8.92 -21.66
N SER A 186 -5.97 -7.67 -21.92
CA SER A 186 -6.65 -6.79 -22.89
C SER A 186 -6.54 -7.33 -24.33
N LYS A 187 -5.40 -7.91 -24.72
CA LYS A 187 -5.21 -8.55 -26.03
C LYS A 187 -6.14 -9.76 -26.20
N HIS A 188 -6.23 -10.63 -25.21
CA HIS A 188 -7.12 -11.80 -25.26
C HIS A 188 -8.58 -11.41 -25.27
N ALA A 189 -8.98 -10.37 -24.53
CA ALA A 189 -10.34 -9.82 -24.57
C ALA A 189 -10.71 -9.30 -25.95
N LEU A 190 -9.79 -8.57 -26.62
CA LEU A 190 -10.00 -8.08 -27.98
C LEU A 190 -10.17 -9.22 -28.98
N ILE A 191 -9.34 -10.27 -28.90
CA ILE A 191 -9.44 -11.43 -29.78
C ILE A 191 -10.77 -12.15 -29.56
N GLU A 192 -11.17 -12.39 -28.30
CA GLU A 192 -12.46 -13.01 -27.97
C GLU A 192 -13.63 -12.20 -28.57
N GLN A 193 -13.61 -10.89 -28.42
CA GLN A 193 -14.65 -10.02 -28.98
C GLN A 193 -14.72 -10.07 -30.51
N ASN A 194 -13.56 -10.05 -31.18
CA ASN A 194 -13.50 -10.14 -32.65
C ASN A 194 -14.05 -11.48 -33.15
N LEU A 195 -13.75 -12.59 -32.45
CA LEU A 195 -14.27 -13.92 -32.78
C LEU A 195 -15.79 -14.00 -32.60
N LYS A 196 -16.37 -13.34 -31.60
CA LYS A 196 -17.83 -13.26 -31.42
C LYS A 196 -18.49 -12.51 -32.59
N MET A 197 -17.92 -11.37 -33.00
CA MET A 197 -18.48 -10.60 -34.14
C MET A 197 -18.47 -11.39 -35.47
N VAL A 198 -17.46 -12.25 -35.68
CA VAL A 198 -17.39 -13.10 -36.91
C VAL A 198 -18.40 -14.25 -36.86
N GLN A 199 -18.86 -14.67 -35.68
CA GLN A 199 -19.85 -15.74 -35.55
C GLN A 199 -21.32 -15.26 -35.67
N GLU A 200 -21.56 -13.96 -35.51
CA GLU A 200 -22.89 -13.35 -35.61
C GLU A 200 -23.25 -12.90 -37.06
N HIS A 201 -22.32 -13.03 -38.02
CA HIS A 201 -22.51 -12.79 -39.43
C HIS A 201 -22.37 -14.07 -40.25
#